data_c9fd6e9e084546ddfd34a4a0a0457d78
#
_entry.id   c9fd6e9e084546ddfd34a4a0a0457d78
#
_cell.length_a   1.000
_cell.length_b   1.000
_cell.length_c   1.000
_cell.angle_alpha   90.00
_cell.angle_beta   90.00
_cell.angle_gamma   90.00
#
_symmetry.space_group_name_H-M   'P 1'
#
loop_
_entity.id
_entity.type
_entity.pdbx_description
1 polymer ?
#
loop_
_entity_poly.entity_id
_entity_poly.type
_entity_poly.pdbx_seq_one_letter_code
_entity_poly.pdbx_strand_id
1 'polypeptide(L)'
;LLAEAILSDTGGVASMVGDPPNVMIAAQAHGMPEIADSFGFNGFLFRLGIMTLLAWVITLSYFRWYYREWSLQKPPHVDLLMEEDEWDAISDKRLMTSTLVILGLTVVMFSAKEFLHLDVEIHAIAMGGAGFALIAARPHEEELREGFINDVVDKVEWQALLFFAGLFLLVGAVGDVGYLEKLANWIFENFGSDEVLLAVAIIWVSAIASALIDNIPFTAAMIPVIVSITEASEATGDPISAAPLFWALAMGAGFGGNATPIGSSANVMAVAISERGPYPITTKEWIRAGLPVMFITCAVATVFMIVFHGTLYSS
;
A
#
# COMPACT_ATOMS: atom_id res chain seq x y z
N LEU A 1 1.22 17.79 6.53
CA LEU A 1 0.88 16.47 7.08
C LEU A 1 -0.28 15.82 6.36
N LEU A 2 -1.49 16.41 6.29
CA LEU A 2 -2.67 15.79 5.66
C LEU A 2 -2.43 15.46 4.18
N ALA A 3 -1.98 16.44 3.39
CA ALA A 3 -1.69 16.22 1.96
C ALA A 3 -0.54 15.23 1.75
N GLU A 4 0.46 15.26 2.61
CA GLU A 4 1.60 14.35 2.60
C GLU A 4 1.16 12.91 2.87
N ALA A 5 0.34 12.67 3.89
CA ALA A 5 -0.18 11.34 4.20
C ALA A 5 -1.03 10.78 3.05
N ILE A 6 -1.97 11.56 2.50
CA ILE A 6 -2.81 11.15 1.37
C ILE A 6 -1.98 10.86 0.12
N LEU A 7 -0.94 11.66 -0.16
CA LEU A 7 -0.07 11.43 -1.31
C LEU A 7 0.85 10.23 -1.10
N SER A 8 1.29 9.98 0.15
CA SER A 8 2.06 8.79 0.52
C SER A 8 1.24 7.52 0.34
N ASP A 9 0.02 7.50 0.86
CA ASP A 9 -0.93 6.39 0.75
C ASP A 9 -1.27 6.11 -0.73
N THR A 10 -1.59 7.17 -1.50
CA THR A 10 -1.78 7.05 -2.95
C THR A 10 -0.54 6.47 -3.64
N GLY A 11 0.66 6.94 -3.29
CA GLY A 11 1.92 6.49 -3.88
C GLY A 11 2.26 5.03 -3.55
N GLY A 12 1.84 4.55 -2.39
CA GLY A 12 2.06 3.19 -1.92
C GLY A 12 1.50 2.11 -2.86
N VAL A 13 0.42 2.43 -3.57
CA VAL A 13 -0.21 1.52 -4.55
C VAL A 13 0.71 1.18 -5.72
N ALA A 14 1.68 2.05 -6.04
CA ALA A 14 2.53 1.92 -7.22
C ALA A 14 3.46 0.70 -7.22
N SER A 15 3.81 0.16 -6.07
CA SER A 15 4.81 -0.91 -5.98
C SER A 15 4.39 -2.01 -5.01
N MET A 16 4.94 -3.20 -5.21
CA MET A 16 4.67 -4.35 -4.37
C MET A 16 5.01 -4.09 -2.88
N VAL A 17 6.08 -3.36 -2.61
CA VAL A 17 6.55 -3.07 -1.24
C VAL A 17 6.07 -1.72 -0.71
N GLY A 18 5.28 -0.98 -1.49
CA GLY A 18 4.80 0.35 -1.12
C GLY A 18 3.68 0.33 -0.09
N ASP A 19 2.89 -0.75 -0.07
CA ASP A 19 1.78 -0.92 0.86
C ASP A 19 1.68 -2.40 1.27
N PRO A 20 1.46 -2.74 2.56
CA PRO A 20 1.29 -4.12 3.01
C PRO A 20 0.24 -4.94 2.26
N PRO A 21 -0.94 -4.44 1.89
CA PRO A 21 -1.87 -5.10 0.99
C PRO A 21 -1.25 -5.67 -0.28
N ASN A 22 -0.37 -4.91 -0.94
CA ASN A 22 0.28 -5.34 -2.17
C ASN A 22 1.21 -6.55 -1.94
N VAL A 23 1.95 -6.55 -0.82
CA VAL A 23 2.78 -7.70 -0.42
C VAL A 23 1.92 -8.95 -0.21
N MET A 24 0.76 -8.81 0.43
CA MET A 24 -0.15 -9.92 0.69
C MET A 24 -0.74 -10.48 -0.60
N ILE A 25 -1.18 -9.61 -1.51
CA ILE A 25 -1.68 -10.00 -2.84
C ILE A 25 -0.59 -10.71 -3.64
N ALA A 26 0.62 -10.15 -3.66
CA ALA A 26 1.76 -10.77 -4.34
C ALA A 26 2.10 -12.15 -3.76
N ALA A 27 2.11 -12.29 -2.44
CA ALA A 27 2.35 -13.57 -1.78
C ALA A 27 1.30 -14.63 -2.16
N GLN A 28 0.02 -14.26 -2.24
CA GLN A 28 -1.04 -15.15 -2.71
C GLN A 28 -0.87 -15.52 -4.18
N ALA A 29 -0.63 -14.53 -5.04
CA ALA A 29 -0.47 -14.71 -6.48
C ALA A 29 0.72 -15.62 -6.82
N HIS A 30 1.82 -15.56 -6.04
CA HIS A 30 2.95 -16.47 -6.22
C HIS A 30 2.61 -17.94 -5.97
N GLY A 31 1.56 -18.22 -5.20
CA GLY A 31 1.01 -19.57 -5.03
C GLY A 31 0.17 -20.05 -6.22
N MET A 32 -0.10 -19.20 -7.22
CA MET A 32 -0.93 -19.46 -8.41
C MET A 32 -0.05 -19.37 -9.66
N PRO A 33 0.45 -20.51 -10.20
CA PRO A 33 1.45 -20.51 -11.28
C PRO A 33 1.05 -19.73 -12.53
N GLU A 34 -0.25 -19.62 -12.80
CA GLU A 34 -0.79 -18.94 -13.98
C GLU A 34 -0.58 -17.43 -13.96
N ILE A 35 -0.51 -16.81 -12.78
CA ILE A 35 -0.40 -15.36 -12.59
C ILE A 35 0.84 -14.93 -11.80
N ALA A 36 1.61 -15.87 -11.26
CA ALA A 36 2.75 -15.61 -10.38
C ALA A 36 3.75 -14.60 -10.94
N ASP A 37 4.10 -14.73 -12.23
CA ASP A 37 5.08 -13.87 -12.89
C ASP A 37 4.62 -12.41 -13.01
N SER A 38 3.29 -12.20 -13.00
CA SER A 38 2.69 -10.86 -13.12
C SER A 38 2.75 -10.06 -11.84
N PHE A 39 2.77 -10.73 -10.69
CA PHE A 39 2.69 -10.10 -9.36
C PHE A 39 4.05 -9.93 -8.68
N GLY A 40 5.12 -9.88 -9.44
CA GLY A 40 6.43 -9.50 -8.96
C GLY A 40 6.57 -7.97 -8.75
N PHE A 41 7.76 -7.54 -8.28
CA PHE A 41 8.06 -6.12 -8.04
C PHE A 41 7.88 -5.25 -9.29
N ASN A 42 8.44 -5.70 -10.42
CA ASN A 42 8.31 -5.01 -11.70
C ASN A 42 6.88 -5.06 -12.24
N GLY A 43 6.17 -6.17 -12.03
CA GLY A 43 4.77 -6.31 -12.38
C GLY A 43 3.90 -5.21 -11.77
N PHE A 44 4.03 -4.99 -10.46
CA PHE A 44 3.37 -3.88 -9.77
C PHE A 44 3.80 -2.52 -10.33
N LEU A 45 5.10 -2.29 -10.47
CA LEU A 45 5.64 -1.00 -10.93
C LEU A 45 5.14 -0.63 -12.33
N PHE A 46 5.10 -1.57 -13.26
CA PHE A 46 4.66 -1.29 -14.63
C PHE A 46 3.14 -1.21 -14.77
N ARG A 47 2.38 -2.04 -14.05
CA ARG A 47 0.92 -2.07 -14.15
C ARG A 47 0.25 -0.97 -13.33
N LEU A 48 0.70 -0.77 -12.09
CA LEU A 48 0.10 0.22 -11.20
C LEU A 48 0.86 1.55 -11.17
N GLY A 49 2.17 1.56 -11.42
CA GLY A 49 2.99 2.76 -11.30
C GLY A 49 2.57 3.90 -12.22
N ILE A 50 2.28 3.63 -13.51
CA ILE A 50 1.84 4.66 -14.47
C ILE A 50 0.47 5.22 -14.07
N MET A 51 -0.45 4.34 -13.71
CA MET A 51 -1.78 4.71 -13.23
C MET A 51 -1.69 5.56 -11.96
N THR A 52 -0.90 5.10 -10.98
CA THR A 52 -0.68 5.81 -9.73
C THR A 52 -0.03 7.18 -9.93
N LEU A 53 0.94 7.28 -10.84
CA LEU A 53 1.55 8.57 -11.21
C LEU A 53 0.50 9.54 -11.74
N LEU A 54 -0.39 9.07 -12.62
CA LEU A 54 -1.48 9.90 -13.13
C LEU A 54 -2.45 10.31 -12.01
N ALA A 55 -2.86 9.37 -11.18
CA ALA A 55 -3.71 9.62 -10.01
C ALA A 55 -3.07 10.65 -9.08
N TRP A 56 -1.76 10.55 -8.87
CA TRP A 56 -0.98 11.46 -8.05
C TRP A 56 -0.94 12.88 -8.61
N VAL A 57 -0.71 13.04 -9.93
CA VAL A 57 -0.72 14.35 -10.62
C VAL A 57 -2.11 14.98 -10.53
N ILE A 58 -3.18 14.22 -10.71
CA ILE A 58 -4.55 14.72 -10.59
C ILE A 58 -4.84 15.15 -9.15
N THR A 59 -4.44 14.34 -8.15
CA THR A 59 -4.58 14.65 -6.74
C THR A 59 -3.83 15.92 -6.34
N LEU A 60 -2.59 16.09 -6.81
CA LEU A 60 -1.82 17.33 -6.61
C LEU A 60 -2.52 18.54 -7.22
N SER A 61 -3.07 18.38 -8.43
CA SER A 61 -3.81 19.44 -9.10
C SER A 61 -5.08 19.81 -8.34
N TYR A 62 -5.79 18.81 -7.82
CA TYR A 62 -6.93 19.00 -6.94
C TYR A 62 -6.54 19.75 -5.66
N PHE A 63 -5.47 19.35 -4.96
CA PHE A 63 -5.00 20.02 -3.75
C PHE A 63 -4.57 21.47 -4.05
N ARG A 64 -3.87 21.71 -5.15
CA ARG A 64 -3.49 23.06 -5.57
C ARG A 64 -4.71 23.95 -5.84
N TRP A 65 -5.77 23.39 -6.41
CA TRP A 65 -7.03 24.10 -6.62
C TRP A 65 -7.81 24.31 -5.32
N TYR A 66 -7.93 23.27 -4.50
CA TYR A 66 -8.70 23.28 -3.25
C TYR A 66 -8.08 24.22 -2.21
N TYR A 67 -6.75 24.19 -2.06
CA TYR A 67 -6.01 25.01 -1.10
C TYR A 67 -5.45 26.31 -1.70
N ARG A 68 -5.91 26.75 -2.87
CA ARG A 68 -5.35 27.91 -3.58
C ARG A 68 -5.34 29.21 -2.75
N GLU A 69 -6.38 29.42 -1.95
CA GLU A 69 -6.48 30.64 -1.12
C GLU A 69 -5.53 30.56 0.07
N TRP A 70 -5.36 29.36 0.62
CA TRP A 70 -4.43 29.11 1.73
C TRP A 70 -2.97 29.19 1.26
N SER A 71 -2.64 28.71 0.10
CA SER A 71 -1.29 28.74 -0.46
C SER A 71 -0.77 30.16 -0.77
N LEU A 72 -1.67 31.15 -0.83
CA LEU A 72 -1.33 32.56 -1.01
C LEU A 72 -1.07 33.30 0.32
N GLN A 73 -1.41 32.68 1.43
CA GLN A 73 -1.18 33.25 2.77
C GLN A 73 0.25 32.88 3.21
N LYS A 74 1.04 33.89 3.59
CA LYS A 74 2.32 33.59 4.26
C LYS A 74 2.01 33.11 5.68
N PRO A 75 2.42 31.90 6.06
CA PRO A 75 2.27 31.45 7.44
C PRO A 75 2.99 32.41 8.39
N PRO A 76 2.43 32.70 9.57
CA PRO A 76 3.15 33.44 10.59
C PRO A 76 4.43 32.67 10.92
N HIS A 77 5.55 33.38 11.03
CA HIS A 77 6.89 32.82 11.34
C HIS A 77 7.60 32.03 10.22
N VAL A 78 7.16 32.11 8.94
CA VAL A 78 7.90 31.54 7.82
C VAL A 78 9.34 32.02 7.79
N ASP A 79 9.58 33.29 8.11
CA ASP A 79 10.91 33.87 8.05
C ASP A 79 11.86 33.19 9.09
N LEU A 80 11.34 32.77 10.26
CA LEU A 80 12.09 32.00 11.27
C LEU A 80 12.39 30.57 10.80
N LEU A 81 11.43 29.93 10.12
CA LEU A 81 11.62 28.58 9.56
C LEU A 81 12.60 28.58 8.38
N MET A 82 12.68 29.69 7.63
CA MET A 82 13.64 29.85 6.52
C MET A 82 15.08 30.12 7.00
N GLU A 83 15.27 30.51 8.26
CA GLU A 83 16.57 30.70 8.88
C GLU A 83 17.16 29.41 9.47
N GLU A 84 16.33 28.38 9.70
CA GLU A 84 16.80 27.07 10.17
C GLU A 84 17.45 26.29 9.00
N ASP A 85 18.67 25.83 9.20
CA ASP A 85 19.35 24.93 8.25
C ASP A 85 18.73 23.53 8.38
N GLU A 86 18.03 23.08 7.35
CA GLU A 86 17.38 21.76 7.28
C GLU A 86 18.41 20.61 7.54
N TRP A 87 19.68 20.85 7.22
CA TRP A 87 20.75 19.88 7.42
C TRP A 87 21.18 19.72 8.88
N ASP A 88 20.85 20.65 9.74
CA ASP A 88 21.14 20.59 11.19
C ASP A 88 20.23 19.58 11.90
N ALA A 89 19.09 19.24 11.31
CA ALA A 89 18.21 18.18 11.78
C ALA A 89 18.84 16.78 11.64
N ILE A 90 19.87 16.63 10.80
CA ILE A 90 20.53 15.36 10.54
C ILE A 90 21.75 15.22 11.44
N SER A 91 21.59 14.49 12.52
CA SER A 91 22.66 14.28 13.52
C SER A 91 23.83 13.43 12.98
N ASP A 92 23.58 12.48 12.09
CA ASP A 92 24.62 11.63 11.47
C ASP A 92 24.43 11.51 9.96
N LYS A 93 25.17 12.36 9.21
CA LYS A 93 25.15 12.38 7.74
C LYS A 93 25.70 11.08 7.11
N ARG A 94 26.63 10.40 7.79
CA ARG A 94 27.20 9.13 7.31
C ARG A 94 26.16 8.02 7.43
N LEU A 95 25.48 7.94 8.56
CA LEU A 95 24.41 6.96 8.78
C LEU A 95 23.27 7.18 7.77
N MET A 96 22.84 8.43 7.60
CA MET A 96 21.81 8.77 6.60
C MET A 96 22.21 8.31 5.20
N THR A 97 23.44 8.67 4.74
CA THR A 97 23.90 8.32 3.39
C THR A 97 24.01 6.82 3.21
N SER A 98 24.60 6.09 4.18
CA SER A 98 24.74 4.63 4.08
C SER A 98 23.37 3.94 4.07
N THR A 99 22.43 4.38 4.88
CA THR A 99 21.06 3.82 4.90
C THR A 99 20.33 4.07 3.59
N LEU A 100 20.42 5.29 3.01
CA LEU A 100 19.84 5.60 1.70
C LEU A 100 20.46 4.77 0.57
N VAL A 101 21.77 4.58 0.60
CA VAL A 101 22.45 3.74 -0.40
C VAL A 101 22.02 2.27 -0.27
N ILE A 102 21.96 1.73 0.95
CA ILE A 102 21.50 0.36 1.19
C ILE A 102 20.04 0.19 0.76
N LEU A 103 19.16 1.15 1.10
CA LEU A 103 17.78 1.15 0.65
C LEU A 103 17.68 1.16 -0.88
N GLY A 104 18.42 2.05 -1.54
CA GLY A 104 18.45 2.15 -2.99
C GLY A 104 18.94 0.84 -3.65
N LEU A 105 20.00 0.23 -3.11
CA LEU A 105 20.49 -1.06 -3.58
C LEU A 105 19.46 -2.19 -3.37
N THR A 106 18.76 -2.19 -2.25
CA THR A 106 17.70 -3.17 -1.98
C THR A 106 16.56 -3.06 -2.99
N VAL A 107 16.11 -1.83 -3.32
CA VAL A 107 15.08 -1.59 -4.34
C VAL A 107 15.57 -2.01 -5.73
N VAL A 108 16.82 -1.70 -6.08
CA VAL A 108 17.43 -2.15 -7.33
C VAL A 108 17.50 -3.67 -7.39
N MET A 109 17.83 -4.35 -6.28
CA MET A 109 17.85 -5.81 -6.21
C MET A 109 16.47 -6.45 -6.37
N PHE A 110 15.39 -5.82 -5.87
CA PHE A 110 14.02 -6.29 -6.11
C PHE A 110 13.69 -6.30 -7.61
N SER A 111 14.06 -5.25 -8.32
CA SER A 111 13.87 -5.17 -9.77
C SER A 111 14.81 -6.11 -10.53
N ALA A 112 16.10 -6.14 -10.16
CA ALA A 112 17.11 -6.94 -10.82
C ALA A 112 16.86 -8.46 -10.70
N LYS A 113 16.29 -8.92 -9.56
CA LYS A 113 15.90 -10.32 -9.36
C LYS A 113 15.05 -10.83 -10.51
N GLU A 114 14.03 -10.09 -10.92
CA GLU A 114 13.12 -10.50 -11.99
C GLU A 114 13.79 -10.46 -13.37
N PHE A 115 14.54 -9.39 -13.69
CA PHE A 115 15.23 -9.29 -14.97
C PHE A 115 16.34 -10.31 -15.16
N LEU A 116 17.04 -10.67 -14.07
CA LEU A 116 18.15 -11.61 -14.11
C LEU A 116 17.73 -13.05 -13.76
N HIS A 117 16.41 -13.28 -13.54
CA HIS A 117 15.85 -14.56 -13.12
C HIS A 117 16.62 -15.20 -11.94
N LEU A 118 16.94 -14.36 -10.93
CA LEU A 118 17.66 -14.85 -9.76
C LEU A 118 16.71 -15.66 -8.88
N ASP A 119 17.16 -16.85 -8.50
CA ASP A 119 16.44 -17.72 -7.56
C ASP A 119 16.67 -17.27 -6.11
N VAL A 120 16.26 -16.03 -5.81
CA VAL A 120 16.33 -15.40 -4.48
C VAL A 120 14.99 -14.80 -4.15
N GLU A 121 14.42 -15.15 -3.03
CA GLU A 121 13.15 -14.61 -2.59
C GLU A 121 13.23 -13.14 -2.17
N ILE A 122 12.17 -12.36 -2.44
CA ILE A 122 12.14 -10.92 -2.14
C ILE A 122 12.35 -10.65 -0.64
N HIS A 123 11.79 -11.48 0.23
CA HIS A 123 12.00 -11.36 1.67
C HIS A 123 13.46 -11.59 2.08
N ALA A 124 14.21 -12.45 1.37
CA ALA A 124 15.64 -12.65 1.63
C ALA A 124 16.46 -11.41 1.25
N ILE A 125 16.11 -10.74 0.15
CA ILE A 125 16.72 -9.46 -0.25
C ILE A 125 16.43 -8.38 0.80
N ALA A 126 15.18 -8.27 1.26
CA ALA A 126 14.78 -7.31 2.29
C ALA A 126 15.52 -7.54 3.62
N MET A 127 15.59 -8.80 4.07
CA MET A 127 16.33 -9.18 5.29
C MET A 127 17.83 -8.94 5.15
N GLY A 128 18.39 -9.20 3.98
CA GLY A 128 19.80 -8.88 3.66
C GLY A 128 20.06 -7.37 3.75
N GLY A 129 19.19 -6.55 3.13
CA GLY A 129 19.25 -5.09 3.23
C GLY A 129 19.18 -4.59 4.67
N ALA A 130 18.24 -5.11 5.47
CA ALA A 130 18.12 -4.80 6.89
C ALA A 130 19.40 -5.20 7.67
N GLY A 131 19.96 -6.37 7.38
CA GLY A 131 21.24 -6.82 7.98
C GLY A 131 22.41 -5.87 7.65
N PHE A 132 22.54 -5.44 6.40
CA PHE A 132 23.55 -4.45 6.02
C PHE A 132 23.32 -3.09 6.67
N ALA A 133 22.06 -2.64 6.81
CA ALA A 133 21.71 -1.41 7.51
C ALA A 133 22.10 -1.48 8.99
N LEU A 134 21.86 -2.60 9.66
CA LEU A 134 22.30 -2.84 11.05
C LEU A 134 23.81 -2.79 11.20
N ILE A 135 24.55 -3.38 10.26
CA ILE A 135 26.03 -3.32 10.26
C ILE A 135 26.52 -1.87 10.07
N ALA A 136 25.88 -1.14 9.15
CA ALA A 136 26.24 0.27 8.90
C ALA A 136 25.90 1.18 10.06
N ALA A 137 24.79 0.91 10.79
CA ALA A 137 24.33 1.66 11.94
C ALA A 137 25.06 1.33 13.24
N ARG A 138 25.88 0.26 13.23
CA ARG A 138 26.57 -0.20 14.45
C ARG A 138 27.45 0.89 15.04
N PRO A 139 27.29 1.24 16.34
CA PRO A 139 28.13 2.23 17.02
C PRO A 139 29.61 1.85 17.03
N HIS A 140 30.49 2.85 16.93
CA HIS A 140 31.94 2.65 16.99
C HIS A 140 32.42 2.45 18.43
N GLU A 141 31.75 3.09 19.39
CA GLU A 141 32.04 3.02 20.81
C GLU A 141 31.56 1.69 21.41
N GLU A 142 32.45 1.01 22.18
CA GLU A 142 32.12 -0.31 22.76
C GLU A 142 30.97 -0.24 23.77
N GLU A 143 30.89 0.85 24.54
CA GLU A 143 29.84 1.06 25.54
C GLU A 143 28.44 1.14 24.90
N LEU A 144 28.32 1.73 23.70
CA LEU A 144 27.08 1.84 22.96
C LEU A 144 26.72 0.58 22.18
N ARG A 145 27.62 -0.37 22.05
CA ARG A 145 27.35 -1.67 21.40
C ARG A 145 26.57 -2.61 22.30
N GLU A 146 26.81 -2.55 23.62
CA GLU A 146 25.99 -3.28 24.58
C GLU A 146 24.60 -2.65 24.59
N GLY A 147 23.61 -3.39 24.13
CA GLY A 147 22.23 -2.92 24.04
C GLY A 147 21.77 -2.50 22.64
N PHE A 148 22.66 -2.13 21.70
CA PHE A 148 22.28 -1.66 20.38
C PHE A 148 21.29 -2.61 19.67
N ILE A 149 21.54 -3.91 19.72
CA ILE A 149 20.63 -4.90 19.12
C ILE A 149 19.29 -4.92 19.85
N ASN A 150 19.30 -4.82 21.18
CA ASN A 150 18.06 -4.77 21.95
C ASN A 150 17.27 -3.50 21.63
N ASP A 151 17.94 -2.36 21.52
CA ASP A 151 17.31 -1.09 21.14
C ASP A 151 16.67 -1.14 19.74
N VAL A 152 17.28 -1.87 18.82
CA VAL A 152 16.70 -2.08 17.48
C VAL A 152 15.52 -3.05 17.54
N VAL A 153 15.66 -4.16 18.27
CA VAL A 153 14.57 -5.15 18.43
C VAL A 153 13.37 -4.54 19.15
N ASP A 154 13.59 -3.67 20.14
CA ASP A 154 12.52 -2.97 20.85
C ASP A 154 11.77 -1.95 19.97
N LYS A 155 12.39 -1.48 18.88
CA LYS A 155 11.76 -0.58 17.88
C LYS A 155 10.97 -1.34 16.81
N VAL A 156 11.08 -2.67 16.75
CA VAL A 156 10.24 -3.47 15.86
C VAL A 156 8.79 -3.40 16.34
N GLU A 157 7.88 -3.17 15.43
CA GLU A 157 6.45 -3.10 15.73
C GLU A 157 5.85 -4.50 15.96
N TRP A 158 6.25 -5.17 17.04
CA TRP A 158 5.78 -6.51 17.41
C TRP A 158 4.26 -6.60 17.52
N GLN A 159 3.61 -5.50 17.95
CA GLN A 159 2.15 -5.44 18.05
C GLN A 159 1.50 -5.58 16.68
N ALA A 160 2.03 -4.92 15.65
CA ALA A 160 1.55 -5.06 14.28
C ALA A 160 1.74 -6.49 13.75
N LEU A 161 2.91 -7.10 13.98
CA LEU A 161 3.18 -8.48 13.56
C LEU A 161 2.23 -9.48 14.23
N LEU A 162 1.98 -9.35 15.54
CA LEU A 162 1.04 -10.19 16.29
C LEU A 162 -0.40 -9.95 15.83
N PHE A 163 -0.77 -8.70 15.54
CA PHE A 163 -2.07 -8.36 14.97
C PHE A 163 -2.28 -9.07 13.64
N PHE A 164 -1.31 -9.02 12.71
CA PHE A 164 -1.40 -9.70 11.43
C PHE A 164 -1.49 -11.22 11.59
N ALA A 165 -0.69 -11.81 12.47
CA ALA A 165 -0.78 -13.24 12.76
C ALA A 165 -2.18 -13.63 13.26
N GLY A 166 -2.76 -12.87 14.20
CA GLY A 166 -4.11 -13.08 14.69
C GLY A 166 -5.18 -12.89 13.60
N LEU A 167 -5.00 -11.89 12.73
CA LEU A 167 -5.89 -11.61 11.62
C LEU A 167 -5.93 -12.78 10.61
N PHE A 168 -4.77 -13.32 10.22
CA PHE A 168 -4.71 -14.47 9.30
C PHE A 168 -5.37 -15.71 9.90
N LEU A 169 -5.22 -15.94 11.21
CA LEU A 169 -5.93 -17.03 11.91
C LEU A 169 -7.45 -16.84 11.87
N LEU A 170 -7.94 -15.61 12.10
CA LEU A 170 -9.37 -15.31 12.06
C LEU A 170 -9.93 -15.47 10.63
N VAL A 171 -9.23 -14.95 9.63
CA VAL A 171 -9.64 -15.08 8.21
C VAL A 171 -9.67 -16.54 7.80
N GLY A 172 -8.66 -17.34 8.20
CA GLY A 172 -8.64 -18.77 7.97
C GLY A 172 -9.84 -19.47 8.61
N ALA A 173 -10.14 -19.19 9.87
CA ALA A 173 -11.28 -19.76 10.57
C ALA A 173 -12.63 -19.38 9.92
N VAL A 174 -12.78 -18.15 9.43
CA VAL A 174 -13.98 -17.71 8.68
C VAL A 174 -14.10 -18.44 7.34
N GLY A 175 -12.97 -18.71 6.68
CA GLY A 175 -12.89 -19.54 5.48
C GLY A 175 -13.35 -20.96 5.73
N ASP A 176 -12.83 -21.60 6.77
CA ASP A 176 -13.18 -22.99 7.14
C ASP A 176 -14.67 -23.18 7.44
N VAL A 177 -15.36 -22.14 7.91
CA VAL A 177 -16.82 -22.16 8.14
C VAL A 177 -17.61 -21.94 6.86
N GLY A 178 -16.96 -21.62 5.71
CA GLY A 178 -17.59 -21.46 4.40
C GLY A 178 -18.33 -20.13 4.21
N TYR A 179 -18.09 -19.11 5.05
CA TYR A 179 -18.69 -17.78 4.86
C TYR A 179 -18.09 -17.05 3.67
N LEU A 180 -16.80 -17.21 3.44
CA LEU A 180 -16.11 -16.57 2.31
C LEU A 180 -16.60 -17.16 0.97
N GLU A 181 -16.78 -18.47 0.91
CA GLU A 181 -17.36 -19.15 -0.26
C GLU A 181 -18.80 -18.69 -0.55
N LYS A 182 -19.64 -18.53 0.49
CA LYS A 182 -20.99 -17.98 0.31
C LYS A 182 -20.98 -16.56 -0.24
N LEU A 183 -20.05 -15.71 0.25
CA LEU A 183 -19.88 -14.36 -0.26
C LEU A 183 -19.39 -14.36 -1.70
N ALA A 184 -18.44 -15.22 -2.05
CA ALA A 184 -17.93 -15.39 -3.40
C ALA A 184 -19.05 -15.80 -4.37
N ASN A 185 -19.82 -16.82 -4.02
CA ASN A 185 -20.96 -17.29 -4.83
C ASN A 185 -22.01 -16.17 -5.01
N TRP A 186 -22.32 -15.44 -3.95
CA TRP A 186 -23.26 -14.32 -4.06
C TRP A 186 -22.76 -13.23 -5.01
N ILE A 187 -21.46 -12.89 -4.95
CA ILE A 187 -20.84 -11.94 -5.88
C ILE A 187 -20.93 -12.46 -7.30
N PHE A 188 -20.55 -13.71 -7.53
CA PHE A 188 -20.58 -14.34 -8.85
C PHE A 188 -22.00 -14.41 -9.43
N GLU A 189 -22.99 -14.80 -8.64
CA GLU A 189 -24.40 -14.86 -9.06
C GLU A 189 -24.98 -13.49 -9.46
N ASN A 190 -24.52 -12.39 -8.81
CA ASN A 190 -25.07 -11.06 -9.07
C ASN A 190 -24.31 -10.27 -10.15
N PHE A 191 -23.01 -10.50 -10.32
CA PHE A 191 -22.17 -9.79 -11.29
C PHE A 191 -21.82 -10.63 -12.54
N GLY A 192 -22.06 -11.94 -12.49
CA GLY A 192 -21.77 -12.84 -13.61
C GLY A 192 -20.29 -13.10 -13.85
N SER A 193 -19.95 -13.56 -15.06
CA SER A 193 -18.59 -13.88 -15.49
C SER A 193 -17.87 -12.74 -16.22
N ASP A 194 -18.42 -11.53 -16.21
CA ASP A 194 -17.75 -10.36 -16.81
C ASP A 194 -16.60 -9.90 -15.90
N GLU A 195 -15.38 -10.27 -16.25
CA GLU A 195 -14.16 -9.94 -15.49
C GLU A 195 -13.99 -8.43 -15.26
N VAL A 196 -14.33 -7.60 -16.25
CA VAL A 196 -14.19 -6.14 -16.13
C VAL A 196 -15.19 -5.59 -15.14
N LEU A 197 -16.44 -6.07 -15.21
CA LEU A 197 -17.49 -5.63 -14.29
C LEU A 197 -17.17 -6.05 -12.85
N LEU A 198 -16.71 -7.28 -12.65
CA LEU A 198 -16.28 -7.80 -11.35
C LEU A 198 -15.07 -7.00 -10.80
N ALA A 199 -14.06 -6.74 -11.64
CA ALA A 199 -12.90 -5.97 -11.24
C ALA A 199 -13.30 -4.55 -10.83
N VAL A 200 -14.15 -3.87 -11.60
CA VAL A 200 -14.65 -2.54 -11.25
C VAL A 200 -15.46 -2.57 -9.95
N ALA A 201 -16.33 -3.58 -9.76
CA ALA A 201 -17.06 -3.74 -8.51
C ALA A 201 -16.12 -3.94 -7.31
N ILE A 202 -15.06 -4.75 -7.48
CA ILE A 202 -14.04 -4.96 -6.44
C ILE A 202 -13.30 -3.66 -6.12
N ILE A 203 -12.92 -2.83 -7.12
CA ILE A 203 -12.29 -1.52 -6.86
C ILE A 203 -13.17 -0.69 -5.90
N TRP A 204 -14.44 -0.52 -6.21
CA TRP A 204 -15.31 0.35 -5.43
C TRP A 204 -15.73 -0.24 -4.08
N VAL A 205 -16.03 -1.53 -4.03
CA VAL A 205 -16.33 -2.21 -2.76
C VAL A 205 -15.12 -2.17 -1.84
N SER A 206 -13.93 -2.45 -2.38
CA SER A 206 -12.69 -2.39 -1.63
C SER A 206 -12.38 -0.97 -1.14
N ALA A 207 -12.59 0.04 -1.98
CA ALA A 207 -12.36 1.43 -1.60
C ALA A 207 -13.31 1.88 -0.47
N ILE A 208 -14.59 1.54 -0.56
CA ILE A 208 -15.57 1.89 0.48
C ILE A 208 -15.27 1.15 1.79
N ALA A 209 -14.95 -0.13 1.71
CA ALA A 209 -14.63 -0.92 2.90
C ALA A 209 -13.32 -0.46 3.54
N SER A 210 -12.27 -0.25 2.75
CA SER A 210 -10.97 0.27 3.21
C SER A 210 -11.07 1.68 3.80
N ALA A 211 -12.01 2.49 3.36
CA ALA A 211 -12.31 3.78 3.98
C ALA A 211 -12.85 3.67 5.42
N LEU A 212 -13.47 2.55 5.77
CA LEU A 212 -14.12 2.30 7.07
C LEU A 212 -13.29 1.40 7.98
N ILE A 213 -12.51 0.53 7.38
CA ILE A 213 -11.67 -0.47 8.04
C ILE A 213 -10.26 -0.31 7.45
N ASP A 214 -9.22 -0.48 8.25
CA ASP A 214 -7.83 -0.48 7.76
C ASP A 214 -7.68 -1.38 6.51
N ASN A 215 -6.90 -0.95 5.51
CA ASN A 215 -6.73 -1.62 4.23
C ASN A 215 -6.14 -3.04 4.36
N ILE A 216 -5.33 -3.29 5.39
CA ILE A 216 -4.67 -4.57 5.61
C ILE A 216 -5.66 -5.67 6.00
N PRO A 217 -6.47 -5.54 7.10
CA PRO A 217 -7.46 -6.55 7.46
C PRO A 217 -8.50 -6.79 6.35
N PHE A 218 -8.88 -5.74 5.65
CA PHE A 218 -9.81 -5.89 4.54
C PHE A 218 -9.21 -6.73 3.40
N THR A 219 -7.97 -6.43 2.99
CA THR A 219 -7.28 -7.19 1.94
C THR A 219 -7.09 -8.65 2.33
N ALA A 220 -6.71 -8.93 3.58
CA ALA A 220 -6.59 -10.29 4.09
C ALA A 220 -7.89 -11.09 3.94
N ALA A 221 -9.04 -10.45 4.21
CA ALA A 221 -10.34 -11.09 4.08
C ALA A 221 -10.77 -11.28 2.61
N MET A 222 -10.40 -10.33 1.72
CA MET A 222 -10.82 -10.38 0.31
C MET A 222 -10.00 -11.33 -0.55
N ILE A 223 -8.74 -11.58 -0.22
CA ILE A 223 -7.90 -12.53 -0.96
C ILE A 223 -8.57 -13.90 -1.11
N PRO A 224 -8.98 -14.61 -0.03
CA PRO A 224 -9.65 -15.90 -0.18
C PRO A 224 -11.03 -15.79 -0.87
N VAL A 225 -11.72 -14.66 -0.76
CA VAL A 225 -12.98 -14.44 -1.52
C VAL A 225 -12.71 -14.44 -3.03
N ILE A 226 -11.65 -13.76 -3.48
CA ILE A 226 -11.26 -13.75 -4.90
C ILE A 226 -10.89 -15.16 -5.36
N VAL A 227 -10.11 -15.91 -4.58
CA VAL A 227 -9.78 -17.31 -4.89
C VAL A 227 -11.05 -18.14 -5.03
N SER A 228 -11.99 -18.03 -4.11
CA SER A 228 -13.26 -18.74 -4.19
C SER A 228 -14.12 -18.33 -5.39
N ILE A 229 -14.08 -17.06 -5.83
CA ILE A 229 -14.75 -16.60 -7.06
C ILE A 229 -14.15 -17.31 -8.29
N THR A 230 -12.83 -17.38 -8.39
CA THR A 230 -12.17 -18.04 -9.52
C THR A 230 -12.47 -19.55 -9.55
N GLU A 231 -12.39 -20.23 -8.42
CA GLU A 231 -12.74 -21.65 -8.28
C GLU A 231 -14.22 -21.91 -8.66
N ALA A 232 -15.15 -21.05 -8.21
CA ALA A 232 -16.56 -21.17 -8.57
C ALA A 232 -16.80 -20.97 -10.07
N SER A 233 -16.06 -20.05 -10.71
CA SER A 233 -16.15 -19.80 -12.16
C SER A 233 -15.66 -20.99 -12.99
N GLU A 234 -14.57 -21.62 -12.57
CA GLU A 234 -14.08 -22.85 -13.22
C GLU A 234 -15.13 -23.97 -13.20
N ALA A 235 -15.84 -24.12 -12.08
CA ALA A 235 -16.88 -25.12 -11.93
C ALA A 235 -18.08 -24.87 -12.86
N THR A 236 -18.35 -23.65 -13.29
CA THR A 236 -19.43 -23.29 -14.23
C THR A 236 -19.05 -23.44 -15.71
N GLY A 237 -17.75 -23.65 -16.01
CA GLY A 237 -17.23 -23.77 -17.37
C GLY A 237 -16.98 -22.43 -18.08
N ASP A 238 -17.00 -21.32 -17.34
CA ASP A 238 -16.66 -19.96 -17.79
C ASP A 238 -15.61 -19.36 -16.82
N PRO A 239 -14.33 -19.79 -16.95
CA PRO A 239 -13.30 -19.46 -15.99
C PRO A 239 -12.94 -17.97 -16.02
N ILE A 240 -12.88 -17.36 -14.85
CA ILE A 240 -12.45 -15.98 -14.62
C ILE A 240 -11.01 -16.00 -14.12
N SER A 241 -10.15 -15.15 -14.71
CA SER A 241 -8.79 -14.98 -14.20
C SER A 241 -8.77 -14.27 -12.84
N ALA A 242 -7.94 -14.76 -11.92
CA ALA A 242 -7.71 -14.08 -10.63
C ALA A 242 -6.93 -12.74 -10.80
N ALA A 243 -6.14 -12.60 -11.86
CA ALA A 243 -5.25 -11.45 -12.04
C ALA A 243 -5.99 -10.11 -12.03
N PRO A 244 -7.02 -9.84 -12.85
CA PRO A 244 -7.72 -8.55 -12.83
C PRO A 244 -8.40 -8.28 -11.48
N LEU A 245 -8.86 -9.33 -10.77
CA LEU A 245 -9.52 -9.17 -9.48
C LEU A 245 -8.50 -8.80 -8.37
N PHE A 246 -7.31 -9.38 -8.40
CA PHE A 246 -6.22 -8.99 -7.48
C PHE A 246 -5.69 -7.60 -7.76
N TRP A 247 -5.54 -7.20 -9.03
CA TRP A 247 -5.19 -5.83 -9.37
C TRP A 247 -6.26 -4.84 -8.91
N ALA A 248 -7.52 -5.18 -9.09
CA ALA A 248 -8.66 -4.38 -8.61
C ALA A 248 -8.65 -4.24 -7.08
N LEU A 249 -8.36 -5.33 -6.36
CA LEU A 249 -8.22 -5.31 -4.90
C LEU A 249 -7.07 -4.39 -4.46
N ALA A 250 -5.89 -4.49 -5.08
CA ALA A 250 -4.75 -3.62 -4.78
C ALA A 250 -5.08 -2.13 -4.96
N MET A 251 -5.72 -1.79 -6.09
CA MET A 251 -6.16 -0.42 -6.39
C MET A 251 -7.21 0.07 -5.39
N GLY A 252 -8.26 -0.73 -5.17
CA GLY A 252 -9.39 -0.35 -4.34
C GLY A 252 -9.01 -0.23 -2.87
N ALA A 253 -8.31 -1.21 -2.32
CA ALA A 253 -7.88 -1.20 -0.93
C ALA A 253 -6.90 -0.06 -0.64
N GLY A 254 -5.89 0.14 -1.52
CA GLY A 254 -4.90 1.19 -1.34
C GLY A 254 -5.49 2.59 -1.49
N PHE A 255 -6.27 2.86 -2.54
CA PHE A 255 -6.88 4.19 -2.72
C PHE A 255 -8.00 4.49 -1.75
N GLY A 256 -8.70 3.46 -1.25
CA GLY A 256 -9.78 3.59 -0.29
C GLY A 256 -9.34 4.21 1.02
N GLY A 257 -8.14 3.86 1.47
CA GLY A 257 -7.52 4.39 2.69
C GLY A 257 -7.50 5.90 2.77
N ASN A 258 -7.37 6.59 1.63
CA ASN A 258 -7.35 8.06 1.58
C ASN A 258 -8.58 8.75 2.19
N ALA A 259 -9.75 8.11 2.16
CA ALA A 259 -11.03 8.74 2.50
C ALA A 259 -11.15 9.18 3.96
N THR A 260 -10.54 8.43 4.88
CA THR A 260 -10.70 8.65 6.31
C THR A 260 -9.37 8.63 7.06
N PRO A 261 -9.29 9.23 8.25
CA PRO A 261 -8.07 9.20 9.05
C PRO A 261 -7.72 7.81 9.60
N ILE A 262 -8.63 6.84 9.54
CA ILE A 262 -8.43 5.47 10.02
C ILE A 262 -8.26 4.45 8.89
N GLY A 263 -8.36 4.88 7.64
CA GLY A 263 -8.33 4.00 6.47
C GLY A 263 -6.93 3.48 6.13
N SER A 264 -5.89 4.03 6.74
CA SER A 264 -4.50 3.56 6.60
C SER A 264 -3.67 3.94 7.82
N SER A 265 -2.64 3.16 8.12
CA SER A 265 -1.73 3.41 9.25
C SER A 265 -0.97 4.74 9.10
N ALA A 266 -0.63 5.14 7.87
CA ALA A 266 0.01 6.43 7.59
C ALA A 266 -0.89 7.61 8.00
N ASN A 267 -2.20 7.49 7.77
CA ASN A 267 -3.19 8.50 8.13
C ASN A 267 -3.31 8.65 9.65
N VAL A 268 -3.41 7.52 10.35
CA VAL A 268 -3.45 7.49 11.82
C VAL A 268 -2.21 8.18 12.40
N MET A 269 -1.03 7.88 11.87
CA MET A 269 0.21 8.49 12.32
C MET A 269 0.24 10.00 12.05
N ALA A 270 -0.20 10.45 10.88
CA ALA A 270 -0.26 11.87 10.54
C ALA A 270 -1.21 12.65 11.48
N VAL A 271 -2.35 12.06 11.82
CA VAL A 271 -3.29 12.65 12.81
C VAL A 271 -2.63 12.72 14.19
N ALA A 272 -2.04 11.61 14.66
CA ALA A 272 -1.36 11.56 15.97
C ALA A 272 -0.20 12.57 16.08
N ILE A 273 0.55 12.77 14.99
CA ILE A 273 1.60 13.83 14.95
C ILE A 273 0.95 15.22 15.01
N SER A 274 -0.14 15.43 14.29
CA SER A 274 -0.82 16.73 14.27
C SER A 274 -1.40 17.14 15.64
N GLU A 275 -1.81 16.18 16.46
CA GLU A 275 -2.34 16.40 17.81
C GLU A 275 -1.30 16.99 18.78
N ARG A 276 -0.01 16.81 18.47
CA ARG A 276 1.08 17.42 19.24
C ARG A 276 1.32 18.89 18.88
N GLY A 277 0.72 19.35 17.79
CA GLY A 277 0.84 20.72 17.29
C GLY A 277 -0.33 21.61 17.72
N PRO A 278 -0.23 22.93 17.43
CA PRO A 278 -1.28 23.89 17.77
C PRO A 278 -2.56 23.76 16.92
N TYR A 279 -2.50 23.02 15.82
CA TYR A 279 -3.61 22.85 14.85
C TYR A 279 -3.80 21.37 14.51
N PRO A 280 -4.48 20.59 15.38
CA PRO A 280 -4.74 19.17 15.12
C PRO A 280 -5.68 18.98 13.93
N ILE A 281 -5.38 17.99 13.10
CA ILE A 281 -6.22 17.62 11.95
C ILE A 281 -7.49 16.94 12.47
N THR A 282 -8.63 17.53 12.19
CA THR A 282 -9.92 16.95 12.57
C THR A 282 -10.41 15.93 11.53
N THR A 283 -11.17 14.93 11.97
CA THR A 283 -11.81 13.95 11.07
C THR A 283 -12.61 14.63 9.95
N LYS A 284 -13.27 15.75 10.26
CA LYS A 284 -14.04 16.50 9.26
C LYS A 284 -13.17 17.15 8.19
N GLU A 285 -12.01 17.68 8.57
CA GLU A 285 -11.04 18.24 7.62
C GLU A 285 -10.45 17.15 6.76
N TRP A 286 -10.11 16.00 7.39
CA TRP A 286 -9.63 14.85 6.64
C TRP A 286 -10.63 14.40 5.57
N ILE A 287 -11.86 14.10 5.96
CA ILE A 287 -12.89 13.62 5.03
C ILE A 287 -13.15 14.63 3.90
N ARG A 288 -13.11 15.93 4.18
CA ARG A 288 -13.29 16.96 3.15
C ARG A 288 -12.18 16.95 2.09
N ALA A 289 -10.97 16.61 2.47
CA ALA A 289 -9.83 16.54 1.55
C ALA A 289 -9.65 15.14 0.96
N GLY A 290 -9.74 14.11 1.78
CA GLY A 290 -9.40 12.73 1.44
C GLY A 290 -10.51 12.00 0.67
N LEU A 291 -11.77 12.20 1.03
CA LEU A 291 -12.88 11.54 0.33
C LEU A 291 -12.93 11.89 -1.17
N PRO A 292 -12.80 13.16 -1.59
CA PRO A 292 -12.67 13.47 -3.02
C PRO A 292 -11.46 12.83 -3.68
N VAL A 293 -10.33 12.72 -2.97
CA VAL A 293 -9.13 12.04 -3.49
C VAL A 293 -9.41 10.56 -3.71
N MET A 294 -10.05 9.86 -2.77
CA MET A 294 -10.48 8.47 -2.96
C MET A 294 -11.31 8.33 -4.25
N PHE A 295 -12.32 9.20 -4.45
CA PHE A 295 -13.14 9.16 -5.66
C PHE A 295 -12.34 9.41 -6.94
N ILE A 296 -11.42 10.38 -6.93
CA ILE A 296 -10.54 10.68 -8.06
C ILE A 296 -9.66 9.49 -8.40
N THR A 297 -8.97 8.94 -7.41
CA THR A 297 -8.02 7.83 -7.60
C THR A 297 -8.72 6.54 -8.02
N CYS A 298 -9.88 6.22 -7.42
CA CYS A 298 -10.70 5.08 -7.82
C CYS A 298 -11.31 5.26 -9.22
N ALA A 299 -11.69 6.49 -9.62
CA ALA A 299 -12.14 6.75 -10.98
C ALA A 299 -11.00 6.55 -12.00
N VAL A 300 -9.79 7.00 -11.69
CA VAL A 300 -8.60 6.74 -12.53
C VAL A 300 -8.35 5.22 -12.63
N ALA A 301 -8.38 4.50 -11.51
CA ALA A 301 -8.24 3.05 -11.48
C ALA A 301 -9.31 2.34 -12.33
N THR A 302 -10.56 2.78 -12.22
CA THR A 302 -11.67 2.24 -13.03
C THR A 302 -11.45 2.44 -14.52
N VAL A 303 -11.05 3.65 -14.94
CA VAL A 303 -10.73 3.93 -16.35
C VAL A 303 -9.58 3.06 -16.83
N PHE A 304 -8.51 2.94 -16.05
CA PHE A 304 -7.39 2.07 -16.41
C PHE A 304 -7.81 0.61 -16.50
N MET A 305 -8.60 0.11 -15.55
CA MET A 305 -9.11 -1.26 -15.57
C MET A 305 -9.93 -1.51 -16.84
N ILE A 306 -10.86 -0.63 -17.21
CA ILE A 306 -11.70 -0.80 -18.40
C ILE A 306 -10.87 -0.72 -19.69
N VAL A 307 -9.96 0.28 -19.80
CA VAL A 307 -9.24 0.55 -21.07
C VAL A 307 -8.11 -0.45 -21.29
N PHE A 308 -7.40 -0.84 -20.23
CA PHE A 308 -6.18 -1.63 -20.32
C PHE A 308 -6.36 -3.06 -19.78
N HIS A 309 -7.60 -3.51 -19.52
CA HIS A 309 -7.88 -4.86 -19.01
C HIS A 309 -7.11 -5.94 -19.79
N GLY A 310 -7.31 -6.01 -21.10
CA GLY A 310 -6.71 -7.04 -21.95
C GLY A 310 -5.20 -6.92 -22.17
N THR A 311 -4.57 -5.82 -21.78
CA THR A 311 -3.13 -5.59 -22.04
C THR A 311 -2.29 -5.54 -20.77
N LEU A 312 -2.85 -5.05 -19.67
CA LEU A 312 -2.12 -4.88 -18.41
C LEU A 312 -2.61 -5.80 -17.29
N TYR A 313 -3.90 -6.16 -17.26
CA TYR A 313 -4.51 -6.76 -16.08
C TYR A 313 -5.03 -8.18 -16.27
N SER A 314 -5.14 -8.66 -17.51
CA SER A 314 -5.66 -10.02 -17.82
C SER A 314 -4.62 -11.14 -17.66
N SER A 315 -3.35 -10.78 -17.41
CA SER A 315 -2.24 -11.76 -17.29
C SER A 315 -1.44 -11.53 -16.05
#